data_e21f187a93e48f226d8cee443321f8fc
#
_entry.id   e21f187a93e48f226d8cee443321f8fc
#
_cell.length_a   1.000
_cell.length_b   1.000
_cell.length_c   1.000
_cell.angle_alpha   90.00
_cell.angle_beta   90.00
_cell.angle_gamma   90.00
#
_symmetry.space_group_name_H-M   'P 1'
#
loop_
_entity.id
_entity.type
_entity.pdbx_description
1 polymer ?
#
loop_
_entity_poly.entity_id
_entity_poly.type
_entity_poly.pdbx_seq_one_letter_code
_entity_poly.pdbx_strand_id
1 'polypeptide(L)'
;MIKHLFSDLDGTLLNDNGELSDYTKKIIGECNIPLTLVSARSPQKMESILSELGVGGIHIAFNGAMVFKKENAKFTVLNKEILDREFARKLVLDIRSKFPKVGISLYDTNNWNVDLVNKVIEREKKVVKVNYNLVDFNQYFNENLKEVYKVSFIEDDIDVFKKLVNYVEVNYSGEKITIQKSLSSYLEITHVNAKKSLGIEYVMKLKNIDRDNTVAFGDGENDISMLQSAGYSIVMGNASDKVKEYADFITKSNNEDGVAYVIEKIINNQDLK
;
A
#
# COMPACT_ATOMS: atom_id res chain seq x y z
N MET A 1 -27.05 -3.83 -5.00
CA MET A 1 -26.59 -2.51 -5.50
C MET A 1 -25.25 -2.21 -4.86
N ILE A 2 -24.25 -1.82 -5.63
CA ILE A 2 -22.91 -1.48 -5.12
C ILE A 2 -22.96 -0.20 -4.29
N LYS A 3 -22.35 -0.24 -3.09
CA LYS A 3 -22.34 0.86 -2.13
C LYS A 3 -20.93 1.37 -1.81
N HIS A 4 -19.88 0.62 -2.17
CA HIS A 4 -18.51 1.00 -1.90
C HIS A 4 -17.53 0.35 -2.87
N LEU A 5 -16.50 1.11 -3.24
CA LEU A 5 -15.40 0.67 -4.11
C LEU A 5 -14.09 0.69 -3.34
N PHE A 6 -13.29 -0.33 -3.51
CA PHE A 6 -11.93 -0.45 -3.01
C PHE A 6 -10.98 -0.60 -4.18
N SER A 7 -9.94 0.19 -4.28
CA SER A 7 -8.98 0.08 -5.37
C SER A 7 -7.55 0.14 -4.86
N ASP A 8 -6.73 -0.80 -5.31
CA ASP A 8 -5.29 -0.61 -5.27
C ASP A 8 -4.88 0.56 -6.17
N LEU A 9 -3.63 1.02 -6.02
CA LEU A 9 -3.04 2.13 -6.77
C LEU A 9 -2.11 1.65 -7.89
N ASP A 10 -1.00 1.06 -7.52
CA ASP A 10 0.12 0.77 -8.42
C ASP A 10 -0.17 -0.46 -9.28
N GLY A 11 -0.24 -0.31 -10.61
CA GLY A 11 -0.64 -1.38 -11.52
C GLY A 11 -2.17 -1.58 -11.60
N THR A 12 -2.96 -0.84 -10.82
CA THR A 12 -4.43 -0.91 -10.80
C THR A 12 -5.04 0.42 -11.24
N LEU A 13 -5.08 1.42 -10.36
CA LEU A 13 -5.67 2.73 -10.67
C LEU A 13 -4.71 3.63 -11.43
N LEU A 14 -3.42 3.50 -11.19
CA LEU A 14 -2.35 4.26 -11.83
C LEU A 14 -1.79 3.50 -13.04
N ASN A 15 -1.46 4.23 -14.10
CA ASN A 15 -0.74 3.68 -15.25
C ASN A 15 0.73 3.35 -14.88
N ASP A 16 1.49 2.77 -15.80
CA ASP A 16 2.90 2.38 -15.57
C ASP A 16 3.83 3.56 -15.27
N ASN A 17 3.41 4.80 -15.57
CA ASN A 17 4.14 6.01 -15.19
C ASN A 17 3.79 6.48 -13.77
N GLY A 18 2.87 5.80 -13.07
CA GLY A 18 2.38 6.20 -11.74
C GLY A 18 1.41 7.39 -11.78
N GLU A 19 0.72 7.59 -12.89
CA GLU A 19 -0.15 8.74 -13.16
C GLU A 19 -1.62 8.31 -13.34
N LEU A 20 -2.53 9.25 -13.09
CA LEU A 20 -3.96 9.13 -13.38
C LEU A 20 -4.26 9.68 -14.77
N SER A 21 -5.01 8.95 -15.58
CA SER A 21 -5.53 9.48 -16.84
C SER A 21 -6.66 10.50 -16.61
N ASP A 22 -6.89 11.38 -17.56
CA ASP A 22 -8.00 12.33 -17.51
C ASP A 22 -9.36 11.61 -17.56
N TYR A 23 -9.42 10.47 -18.25
CA TYR A 23 -10.63 9.65 -18.29
C TYR A 23 -10.92 9.04 -16.90
N THR A 24 -9.92 8.47 -16.24
CA THR A 24 -10.08 7.93 -14.87
C THR A 24 -10.52 9.02 -13.89
N LYS A 25 -9.91 10.21 -13.94
CA LYS A 25 -10.31 11.36 -13.09
C LYS A 25 -11.76 11.76 -13.34
N LYS A 26 -12.17 11.85 -14.61
CA LYS A 26 -13.54 12.19 -14.99
C LYS A 26 -14.56 11.19 -14.43
N ILE A 27 -14.36 9.89 -14.70
CA ILE A 27 -15.29 8.83 -14.28
C ILE A 27 -15.40 8.73 -12.75
N ILE A 28 -14.29 8.84 -12.02
CA ILE A 28 -14.32 8.85 -10.55
C ILE A 28 -15.05 10.10 -10.04
N GLY A 29 -14.84 11.26 -10.67
CA GLY A 29 -15.55 12.51 -10.32
C GLY A 29 -17.05 12.46 -10.56
N GLU A 30 -17.51 11.69 -11.54
CA GLU A 30 -18.94 11.47 -11.85
C GLU A 30 -19.55 10.35 -10.96
N CYS A 31 -18.72 9.54 -10.30
CA CYS A 31 -19.15 8.41 -9.50
C CYS A 31 -19.60 8.86 -8.10
N ASN A 32 -20.88 8.61 -7.77
CA ASN A 32 -21.43 8.90 -6.44
C ASN A 32 -21.16 7.77 -5.42
N ILE A 33 -20.51 6.66 -5.82
CA ILE A 33 -20.17 5.56 -4.92
C ILE A 33 -18.84 5.88 -4.25
N PRO A 34 -18.76 5.84 -2.91
CA PRO A 34 -17.52 6.11 -2.19
C PRO A 34 -16.38 5.17 -2.63
N LEU A 35 -15.20 5.75 -2.85
CA LEU A 35 -13.97 5.04 -3.21
C LEU A 35 -12.97 5.10 -2.06
N THR A 36 -12.51 3.95 -1.60
CA THR A 36 -11.37 3.79 -0.69
C THR A 36 -10.15 3.32 -1.47
N LEU A 37 -9.08 4.08 -1.45
CA LEU A 37 -7.79 3.66 -1.99
C LEU A 37 -7.08 2.77 -0.95
N VAL A 38 -6.50 1.67 -1.42
CA VAL A 38 -5.86 0.63 -0.60
C VAL A 38 -4.46 0.36 -1.13
N SER A 39 -3.41 0.81 -0.45
CA SER A 39 -2.07 0.77 -1.01
C SER A 39 -0.99 0.34 -0.02
N ALA A 40 0.15 -0.14 -0.54
CA ALA A 40 1.39 -0.32 0.19
C ALA A 40 2.09 1.01 0.52
N ARG A 41 1.67 2.10 -0.11
CA ARG A 41 2.21 3.45 0.09
C ARG A 41 1.90 3.99 1.48
N SER A 42 2.71 4.97 1.92
CA SER A 42 2.37 5.77 3.10
C SER A 42 1.27 6.80 2.77
N PRO A 43 0.54 7.35 3.77
CA PRO A 43 -0.44 8.41 3.54
C PRO A 43 0.13 9.61 2.77
N GLN A 44 1.37 10.00 3.07
CA GLN A 44 2.06 11.11 2.40
C GLN A 44 2.30 10.83 0.91
N LYS A 45 2.62 9.56 0.55
CA LYS A 45 2.78 9.14 -0.84
C LYS A 45 1.44 9.02 -1.59
N MET A 46 0.32 8.91 -0.87
CA MET A 46 -1.03 8.90 -1.44
C MET A 46 -1.63 10.31 -1.60
N GLU A 47 -1.10 11.31 -0.90
CA GLU A 47 -1.65 12.66 -0.80
C GLU A 47 -1.91 13.32 -2.15
N SER A 48 -0.93 13.28 -3.06
CA SER A 48 -1.06 13.89 -4.39
C SER A 48 -2.18 13.24 -5.21
N ILE A 49 -2.28 11.91 -5.15
CA ILE A 49 -3.29 11.13 -5.87
C ILE A 49 -4.68 11.41 -5.31
N LEU A 50 -4.82 11.41 -3.98
CA LEU A 50 -6.07 11.73 -3.31
C LEU A 50 -6.56 13.15 -3.64
N SER A 51 -5.62 14.09 -3.72
CA SER A 51 -5.91 15.49 -4.06
C SER A 51 -6.27 15.66 -5.53
N GLU A 52 -5.58 14.97 -6.43
CA GLU A 52 -5.84 14.99 -7.87
C GLU A 52 -7.21 14.38 -8.23
N LEU A 53 -7.60 13.31 -7.54
CA LEU A 53 -8.93 12.70 -7.68
C LEU A 53 -10.05 13.50 -6.99
N GLY A 54 -9.71 14.44 -6.11
CA GLY A 54 -10.69 15.12 -5.29
C GLY A 54 -11.42 14.21 -4.29
N VAL A 55 -10.88 13.00 -4.03
CA VAL A 55 -11.51 12.03 -3.13
C VAL A 55 -11.06 12.25 -1.69
N GLY A 56 -12.03 12.49 -0.81
CA GLY A 56 -11.84 12.46 0.64
C GLY A 56 -12.34 11.14 1.24
N GLY A 57 -12.41 11.11 2.56
CA GLY A 57 -12.96 9.96 3.26
C GLY A 57 -11.91 9.00 3.79
N ILE A 58 -12.21 7.71 3.79
CA ILE A 58 -11.37 6.68 4.44
C ILE A 58 -10.50 6.00 3.40
N HIS A 59 -9.21 5.87 3.71
CA HIS A 59 -8.22 5.22 2.87
C HIS A 59 -7.33 4.29 3.71
N ILE A 60 -6.63 3.38 3.04
CA ILE A 60 -5.83 2.33 3.67
C ILE A 60 -4.41 2.42 3.13
N ALA A 61 -3.45 2.59 4.04
CA ALA A 61 -2.03 2.69 3.76
C ALA A 61 -1.24 1.49 4.30
N PHE A 62 0.02 1.34 3.87
CA PHE A 62 0.96 0.33 4.35
C PHE A 62 0.39 -1.10 4.28
N ASN A 63 -0.30 -1.46 3.17
CA ASN A 63 -0.96 -2.77 2.99
C ASN A 63 -1.98 -3.12 4.09
N GLY A 64 -2.62 -2.14 4.73
CA GLY A 64 -3.60 -2.36 5.80
C GLY A 64 -3.08 -2.05 7.20
N ALA A 65 -1.79 -1.72 7.37
CA ALA A 65 -1.27 -1.33 8.68
C ALA A 65 -1.86 -0.02 9.20
N MET A 66 -2.41 0.82 8.33
CA MET A 66 -3.08 2.06 8.72
C MET A 66 -4.38 2.25 7.94
N VAL A 67 -5.48 2.43 8.67
CA VAL A 67 -6.72 2.99 8.11
C VAL A 67 -6.82 4.44 8.58
N PHE A 68 -6.95 5.35 7.66
CA PHE A 68 -6.99 6.77 7.97
C PHE A 68 -8.11 7.50 7.23
N LYS A 69 -8.58 8.59 7.80
CA LYS A 69 -9.53 9.50 7.19
C LYS A 69 -8.80 10.75 6.71
N LYS A 70 -9.03 11.13 5.45
CA LYS A 70 -8.58 12.40 4.89
C LYS A 70 -9.73 13.40 4.92
N GLU A 71 -9.55 14.51 5.65
CA GLU A 71 -10.45 15.66 5.67
C GLU A 71 -9.61 16.92 5.44
N ASN A 72 -9.82 17.55 4.29
CA ASN A 72 -8.96 18.66 3.84
C ASN A 72 -7.48 18.25 3.80
N ALA A 73 -6.60 18.98 4.49
CA ALA A 73 -5.17 18.70 4.59
C ALA A 73 -4.78 17.87 5.83
N LYS A 74 -5.75 17.28 6.56
CA LYS A 74 -5.48 16.50 7.78
C LYS A 74 -5.76 15.02 7.57
N PHE A 75 -4.88 14.20 8.14
CA PHE A 75 -5.08 12.76 8.27
C PHE A 75 -5.40 12.41 9.72
N THR A 76 -6.48 11.65 9.92
CA THR A 76 -6.84 11.09 11.22
C THR A 76 -6.74 9.59 11.13
N VAL A 77 -5.91 8.96 11.97
CA VAL A 77 -5.78 7.50 12.04
C VAL A 77 -7.02 6.93 12.72
N LEU A 78 -7.68 5.99 12.07
CA LEU A 78 -8.90 5.32 12.55
C LEU A 78 -8.59 3.91 13.09
N ASN A 79 -7.65 3.21 12.46
CA ASN A 79 -7.16 1.91 12.89
C ASN A 79 -5.68 1.77 12.54
N LYS A 80 -4.95 0.99 13.33
CA LYS A 80 -3.51 0.81 13.14
C LYS A 80 -3.04 -0.57 13.59
N GLU A 81 -2.09 -1.11 12.82
CA GLU A 81 -1.33 -2.32 13.09
C GLU A 81 0.16 -1.96 13.01
N ILE A 82 0.78 -1.73 14.16
CA ILE A 82 2.14 -1.23 14.26
C ILE A 82 3.12 -2.35 14.61
N LEU A 83 4.35 -2.22 14.16
CA LEU A 83 5.44 -3.07 14.60
C LEU A 83 5.73 -2.82 16.10
N ASP A 84 6.02 -3.89 16.83
CA ASP A 84 6.56 -3.73 18.17
C ASP A 84 7.83 -2.87 18.12
N ARG A 85 7.93 -1.93 19.02
CA ARG A 85 8.99 -0.93 19.01
C ARG A 85 10.38 -1.51 19.22
N GLU A 86 10.52 -2.39 20.20
CA GLU A 86 11.81 -3.03 20.50
C GLU A 86 12.21 -3.98 19.39
N PHE A 87 11.24 -4.67 18.79
CA PHE A 87 11.46 -5.45 17.58
C PHE A 87 11.96 -4.56 16.44
N ALA A 88 11.28 -3.47 16.10
CA ALA A 88 11.66 -2.55 15.02
C ALA A 88 13.08 -1.98 15.25
N ARG A 89 13.38 -1.58 16.49
CA ARG A 89 14.73 -1.12 16.89
C ARG A 89 15.78 -2.19 16.66
N LYS A 90 15.56 -3.39 17.20
CA LYS A 90 16.47 -4.54 17.05
C LYS A 90 16.72 -4.84 15.58
N LEU A 91 15.65 -4.91 14.78
CA LEU A 91 15.73 -5.22 13.35
C LEU A 91 16.58 -4.21 12.59
N VAL A 92 16.30 -2.91 12.70
CA VAL A 92 17.04 -1.90 11.91
C VAL A 92 18.51 -1.80 12.33
N LEU A 93 18.82 -1.92 13.63
CA LEU A 93 20.21 -1.86 14.12
C LEU A 93 21.00 -3.10 13.73
N ASP A 94 20.40 -4.27 13.79
CA ASP A 94 21.02 -5.53 13.37
C ASP A 94 21.30 -5.52 11.86
N ILE A 95 20.32 -5.14 11.05
CA ILE A 95 20.50 -5.04 9.60
C ILE A 95 21.56 -4.00 9.25
N ARG A 96 21.58 -2.84 9.90
CA ARG A 96 22.61 -1.83 9.69
C ARG A 96 24.02 -2.37 10.00
N SER A 97 24.15 -3.15 11.06
CA SER A 97 25.41 -3.80 11.44
C SER A 97 25.89 -4.82 10.42
N LYS A 98 24.99 -5.67 9.90
CA LYS A 98 25.30 -6.76 8.96
C LYS A 98 25.42 -6.32 7.50
N PHE A 99 24.62 -5.32 7.13
CA PHE A 99 24.50 -4.78 5.77
C PHE A 99 24.68 -3.26 5.78
N PRO A 100 25.90 -2.76 6.01
CA PRO A 100 26.15 -1.36 6.32
C PRO A 100 25.81 -0.38 5.19
N LYS A 101 25.62 -0.85 3.95
CA LYS A 101 25.34 -0.02 2.77
C LYS A 101 23.87 -0.08 2.31
N VAL A 102 23.07 -1.02 2.83
CA VAL A 102 21.66 -1.16 2.46
C VAL A 102 20.88 0.10 2.82
N GLY A 103 19.99 0.55 1.94
CA GLY A 103 19.05 1.62 2.24
C GLY A 103 18.01 1.13 3.25
N ILE A 104 17.91 1.79 4.40
CA ILE A 104 16.90 1.49 5.41
C ILE A 104 15.92 2.66 5.48
N SER A 105 14.66 2.38 5.29
CA SER A 105 13.54 3.32 5.40
C SER A 105 12.61 2.89 6.52
N LEU A 106 12.37 3.77 7.48
CA LEU A 106 11.45 3.56 8.58
C LEU A 106 10.30 4.57 8.45
N TYR A 107 9.06 4.06 8.43
CA TYR A 107 7.88 4.88 8.29
C TYR A 107 7.10 4.95 9.61
N ASP A 108 7.01 6.15 10.17
CA ASP A 108 6.08 6.47 11.25
C ASP A 108 4.79 7.11 10.70
N THR A 109 3.89 7.56 11.58
CA THR A 109 2.60 8.13 11.18
C THR A 109 2.73 9.26 10.15
N ASN A 110 3.75 10.10 10.27
CA ASN A 110 3.88 11.34 9.49
C ASN A 110 5.19 11.44 8.71
N ASN A 111 6.13 10.52 8.90
CA ASN A 111 7.47 10.70 8.39
C ASN A 111 8.02 9.45 7.70
N TRP A 112 8.84 9.71 6.71
CA TRP A 112 9.80 8.78 6.18
C TRP A 112 11.18 9.10 6.78
N ASN A 113 11.73 8.18 7.54
CA ASN A 113 12.99 8.35 8.26
C ASN A 113 14.04 7.40 7.67
N VAL A 114 15.26 7.88 7.49
CA VAL A 114 16.41 7.12 7.00
C VAL A 114 17.63 7.45 7.87
N ASP A 115 18.55 6.51 8.02
CA ASP A 115 19.80 6.73 8.77
C ASP A 115 21.02 6.94 7.86
N LEU A 116 20.90 6.58 6.59
CA LEU A 116 21.93 6.70 5.59
C LEU A 116 21.34 7.14 4.26
N VAL A 117 21.88 8.19 3.67
CA VAL A 117 21.55 8.62 2.33
C VAL A 117 22.51 7.98 1.34
N ASN A 118 22.01 7.09 0.52
CA ASN A 118 22.73 6.40 -0.54
C ASN A 118 21.97 6.52 -1.88
N LYS A 119 22.51 5.91 -2.95
CA LYS A 119 21.92 6.01 -4.30
C LYS A 119 20.48 5.50 -4.35
N VAL A 120 20.15 4.42 -3.59
CA VAL A 120 18.81 3.84 -3.61
C VAL A 120 17.81 4.74 -2.89
N ILE A 121 18.19 5.38 -1.78
CA ILE A 121 17.34 6.34 -1.06
C ILE A 121 17.10 7.61 -1.90
N GLU A 122 18.14 8.12 -2.57
CA GLU A 122 17.98 9.27 -3.47
C GLU A 122 17.10 8.96 -4.69
N ARG A 123 17.20 7.74 -5.23
CA ARG A 123 16.28 7.28 -6.29
C ARG A 123 14.85 7.21 -5.76
N GLU A 124 14.63 6.59 -4.61
CA GLU A 124 13.32 6.49 -3.99
C GLU A 124 12.69 7.87 -3.77
N LYS A 125 13.46 8.83 -3.23
CA LYS A 125 12.99 10.21 -3.06
C LYS A 125 12.48 10.84 -4.35
N LYS A 126 13.19 10.62 -5.47
CA LYS A 126 12.78 11.16 -6.78
C LYS A 126 11.49 10.51 -7.28
N VAL A 127 11.34 9.20 -7.08
CA VAL A 127 10.15 8.44 -7.52
C VAL A 127 8.93 8.84 -6.71
N VAL A 128 9.06 8.88 -5.37
CA VAL A 128 7.90 9.11 -4.49
C VAL A 128 7.58 10.58 -4.26
N LYS A 129 8.47 11.49 -4.64
CA LYS A 129 8.35 12.96 -4.46
C LYS A 129 8.04 13.38 -3.01
N VAL A 130 8.49 12.60 -2.03
CA VAL A 130 8.33 12.84 -0.59
C VAL A 130 9.71 13.02 0.04
N ASN A 131 9.85 13.98 0.94
CA ASN A 131 11.11 14.19 1.66
C ASN A 131 11.25 13.18 2.80
N TYR A 132 12.48 12.75 3.06
CA TYR A 132 12.86 11.97 4.24
C TYR A 132 13.46 12.87 5.34
N ASN A 133 13.43 12.35 6.57
CA ASN A 133 14.23 12.87 7.67
C ASN A 133 15.47 11.99 7.83
N LEU A 134 16.65 12.61 7.90
CA LEU A 134 17.88 11.90 8.27
C LEU A 134 17.95 11.82 9.79
N VAL A 135 18.05 10.61 10.34
CA VAL A 135 18.00 10.33 11.78
C VAL A 135 19.07 9.31 12.18
N ASP A 136 19.56 9.40 13.40
CA ASP A 136 20.26 8.28 14.03
C ASP A 136 19.20 7.32 14.63
N PHE A 137 19.17 6.06 14.19
CA PHE A 137 18.16 5.11 14.68
C PHE A 137 18.30 4.78 16.17
N ASN A 138 19.51 4.82 16.75
CA ASN A 138 19.65 4.66 18.20
C ASN A 138 18.96 5.80 18.95
N GLN A 139 19.21 7.05 18.50
CA GLN A 139 18.58 8.22 19.09
C GLN A 139 17.08 8.25 18.82
N TYR A 140 16.66 7.96 17.58
CA TYR A 140 15.25 7.91 17.19
C TYR A 140 14.42 7.01 18.12
N PHE A 141 14.90 5.79 18.40
CA PHE A 141 14.19 4.86 19.29
C PHE A 141 14.32 5.22 20.77
N ASN A 142 15.30 5.96 21.20
CA ASN A 142 15.42 6.41 22.59
C ASN A 142 14.53 7.62 22.91
N GLU A 143 14.39 8.55 21.96
CA GLU A 143 13.73 9.84 22.19
C GLU A 143 12.28 9.89 21.74
N ASN A 144 11.88 9.04 20.81
CA ASN A 144 10.56 9.08 20.20
C ASN A 144 9.68 7.91 20.60
N LEU A 145 8.48 8.20 21.05
CA LEU A 145 7.39 7.22 21.22
C LEU A 145 6.57 7.03 19.95
N LYS A 146 7.14 7.35 18.79
CA LYS A 146 6.45 7.24 17.50
C LYS A 146 6.17 5.79 17.11
N GLU A 147 5.06 5.60 16.46
CA GLU A 147 4.57 4.30 16.00
C GLU A 147 5.22 3.95 14.67
N VAL A 148 5.79 2.76 14.56
CA VAL A 148 6.42 2.27 13.33
C VAL A 148 5.43 1.38 12.58
N TYR A 149 5.05 1.79 11.39
CA TYR A 149 4.12 1.04 10.54
C TYR A 149 4.84 0.11 9.57
N LYS A 150 5.98 0.55 9.03
CA LYS A 150 6.73 -0.21 8.03
C LYS A 150 8.22 0.09 8.15
N VAL A 151 9.03 -0.96 7.98
CA VAL A 151 10.45 -0.85 7.68
C VAL A 151 10.68 -1.41 6.28
N SER A 152 11.40 -0.69 5.44
CA SER A 152 11.80 -1.17 4.11
C SER A 152 13.31 -1.17 3.99
N PHE A 153 13.83 -2.26 3.43
CA PHE A 153 15.23 -2.41 3.06
C PHE A 153 15.33 -2.36 1.54
N ILE A 154 16.24 -1.54 1.01
CA ILE A 154 16.36 -1.30 -0.43
C ILE A 154 17.81 -1.58 -0.83
N GLU A 155 18.00 -2.49 -1.78
CA GLU A 155 19.31 -2.89 -2.29
C GLU A 155 19.23 -3.31 -3.76
N ASP A 156 20.06 -2.68 -4.61
CA ASP A 156 20.09 -2.93 -6.05
C ASP A 156 21.04 -4.09 -6.42
N ASP A 157 22.02 -4.38 -5.58
CA ASP A 157 22.88 -5.54 -5.78
C ASP A 157 22.08 -6.81 -5.45
N ILE A 158 21.82 -7.62 -6.48
CA ILE A 158 20.98 -8.80 -6.39
C ILE A 158 21.54 -9.83 -5.39
N ASP A 159 22.86 -9.98 -5.31
CA ASP A 159 23.48 -10.96 -4.41
C ASP A 159 23.45 -10.49 -2.96
N VAL A 160 23.63 -9.18 -2.73
CA VAL A 160 23.46 -8.58 -1.40
C VAL A 160 21.99 -8.64 -1.00
N PHE A 161 21.06 -8.33 -1.91
CA PHE A 161 19.63 -8.42 -1.64
C PHE A 161 19.17 -9.84 -1.28
N LYS A 162 19.62 -10.87 -2.01
CA LYS A 162 19.33 -12.27 -1.67
C LYS A 162 19.86 -12.66 -0.30
N LYS A 163 21.07 -12.23 0.06
CA LYS A 163 21.65 -12.47 1.39
C LYS A 163 20.85 -11.77 2.48
N LEU A 164 20.44 -10.52 2.25
CA LEU A 164 19.60 -9.77 3.16
C LEU A 164 18.24 -10.45 3.38
N VAL A 165 17.56 -10.85 2.30
CA VAL A 165 16.27 -11.56 2.38
C VAL A 165 16.42 -12.85 3.20
N ASN A 166 17.38 -13.70 2.85
CA ASN A 166 17.64 -14.94 3.57
C ASN A 166 17.96 -14.68 5.05
N TYR A 167 18.75 -13.65 5.34
CA TYR A 167 19.09 -13.30 6.72
C TYR A 167 17.84 -12.90 7.52
N VAL A 168 16.96 -12.07 6.95
CA VAL A 168 15.73 -11.64 7.61
C VAL A 168 14.77 -12.83 7.78
N GLU A 169 14.56 -13.63 6.75
CA GLU A 169 13.70 -14.82 6.82
C GLU A 169 14.17 -15.81 7.89
N VAL A 170 15.46 -16.11 7.97
CA VAL A 170 16.01 -17.07 8.95
C VAL A 170 15.92 -16.54 10.39
N ASN A 171 16.21 -15.26 10.62
CA ASN A 171 16.35 -14.74 11.97
C ASN A 171 15.06 -14.12 12.54
N TYR A 172 14.06 -13.80 11.69
CA TYR A 172 12.88 -13.03 12.10
C TYR A 172 11.53 -13.64 11.70
N SER A 173 11.47 -14.79 10.98
CA SER A 173 10.21 -15.41 10.54
C SER A 173 9.29 -15.88 11.68
N GLY A 174 9.80 -16.03 12.90
CA GLY A 174 9.01 -16.39 14.08
C GLY A 174 8.31 -15.22 14.77
N GLU A 175 8.55 -13.98 14.31
CA GLU A 175 7.97 -12.78 14.89
C GLU A 175 6.58 -12.48 14.30
N LYS A 176 5.83 -11.59 14.95
CA LYS A 176 4.50 -11.16 14.47
C LYS A 176 4.59 -10.15 13.33
N ILE A 177 5.24 -10.56 12.24
CA ILE A 177 5.50 -9.72 11.08
C ILE A 177 5.10 -10.39 9.77
N THR A 178 4.92 -9.57 8.74
CA THR A 178 4.90 -9.96 7.34
C THR A 178 6.21 -9.52 6.71
N ILE A 179 6.88 -10.45 6.02
CA ILE A 179 8.08 -10.20 5.22
C ILE A 179 7.64 -10.26 3.76
N GLN A 180 7.66 -9.13 3.06
CA GLN A 180 7.21 -9.05 1.68
C GLN A 180 8.30 -8.50 0.78
N LYS A 181 8.55 -9.21 -0.33
CA LYS A 181 9.38 -8.70 -1.43
C LYS A 181 8.47 -7.91 -2.36
N SER A 182 8.78 -6.64 -2.56
CA SER A 182 8.14 -5.82 -3.57
C SER A 182 9.21 -5.34 -4.55
N LEU A 183 8.99 -5.53 -5.83
CA LEU A 183 10.03 -5.37 -6.86
C LEU A 183 11.28 -6.25 -6.59
N SER A 184 12.28 -6.18 -7.45
CA SER A 184 13.49 -7.01 -7.35
C SER A 184 14.50 -6.54 -6.28
N SER A 185 14.26 -5.39 -5.64
CA SER A 185 15.21 -4.71 -4.77
C SER A 185 14.63 -4.18 -3.44
N TYR A 186 13.36 -4.50 -3.14
CA TYR A 186 12.68 -4.01 -1.92
C TYR A 186 12.25 -5.18 -1.04
N LEU A 187 12.61 -5.12 0.23
CA LEU A 187 12.11 -6.01 1.28
C LEU A 187 11.35 -5.17 2.32
N GLU A 188 10.06 -5.41 2.44
CA GLU A 188 9.18 -4.66 3.33
C GLU A 188 8.77 -5.51 4.53
N ILE A 189 8.85 -4.91 5.71
CA ILE A 189 8.48 -5.53 6.98
C ILE A 189 7.34 -4.71 7.59
N THR A 190 6.22 -5.36 7.83
CA THR A 190 5.02 -4.79 8.47
C THR A 190 4.51 -5.72 9.55
N HIS A 191 3.56 -5.29 10.36
CA HIS A 191 2.88 -6.18 11.32
C HIS A 191 2.14 -7.31 10.58
N VAL A 192 2.03 -8.49 11.19
CA VAL A 192 1.36 -9.67 10.59
C VAL A 192 -0.10 -9.43 10.20
N ASN A 193 -0.77 -8.49 10.89
CA ASN A 193 -2.13 -8.06 10.59
C ASN A 193 -2.20 -6.90 9.57
N ALA A 194 -1.08 -6.42 9.06
CA ALA A 194 -1.05 -5.46 7.96
C ALA A 194 -1.45 -6.17 6.66
N LYS A 195 -2.76 -6.36 6.48
CA LYS A 195 -3.37 -7.02 5.30
C LYS A 195 -4.43 -6.11 4.71
N LYS A 196 -4.44 -5.97 3.39
CA LYS A 196 -5.44 -5.17 2.68
C LYS A 196 -6.86 -5.65 3.02
N SER A 197 -7.08 -6.97 3.18
CA SER A 197 -8.36 -7.55 3.60
C SER A 197 -8.85 -7.00 4.94
N LEU A 198 -8.00 -7.00 5.98
CA LEU A 198 -8.37 -6.50 7.30
C LEU A 198 -8.67 -5.00 7.26
N GLY A 199 -7.98 -4.25 6.41
CA GLY A 199 -8.26 -2.83 6.19
C GLY A 199 -9.65 -2.60 5.60
N ILE A 200 -10.03 -3.33 4.52
CA ILE A 200 -11.36 -3.16 3.92
C ILE A 200 -12.48 -3.70 4.82
N GLU A 201 -12.24 -4.79 5.54
CA GLU A 201 -13.20 -5.33 6.53
C GLU A 201 -13.48 -4.30 7.63
N TYR A 202 -12.44 -3.61 8.12
CA TYR A 202 -12.62 -2.50 9.07
C TYR A 202 -13.50 -1.38 8.49
N VAL A 203 -13.25 -0.96 7.23
CA VAL A 203 -14.04 0.08 6.57
C VAL A 203 -15.50 -0.38 6.39
N MET A 204 -15.74 -1.60 5.91
CA MET A 204 -17.08 -2.16 5.76
C MET A 204 -17.84 -2.16 7.09
N LYS A 205 -17.20 -2.62 8.17
CA LYS A 205 -17.78 -2.62 9.53
C LYS A 205 -18.09 -1.20 9.99
N LEU A 206 -17.15 -0.28 9.85
CA LEU A 206 -17.31 1.11 10.27
C LEU A 206 -18.45 1.82 9.53
N LYS A 207 -18.65 1.49 8.26
CA LYS A 207 -19.67 2.08 7.39
C LYS A 207 -20.99 1.30 7.37
N ASN A 208 -21.05 0.16 8.06
CA ASN A 208 -22.18 -0.77 8.03
C ASN A 208 -22.57 -1.16 6.60
N ILE A 209 -21.58 -1.63 5.84
CA ILE A 209 -21.73 -2.07 4.46
C ILE A 209 -21.55 -3.58 4.38
N ASP A 210 -22.53 -4.26 3.83
CA ASP A 210 -22.43 -5.70 3.57
C ASP A 210 -21.42 -5.98 2.44
N ARG A 211 -20.70 -7.09 2.57
CA ARG A 211 -19.70 -7.55 1.58
C ARG A 211 -20.26 -7.54 0.16
N ASP A 212 -21.46 -8.08 -0.05
CA ASP A 212 -22.12 -8.22 -1.37
C ASP A 212 -22.42 -6.88 -2.06
N ASN A 213 -22.27 -5.77 -1.34
CA ASN A 213 -22.45 -4.42 -1.86
C ASN A 213 -21.11 -3.71 -2.16
N THR A 214 -20.01 -4.47 -2.25
CA THR A 214 -18.65 -3.92 -2.45
C THR A 214 -18.00 -4.46 -3.70
N VAL A 215 -17.13 -3.67 -4.30
CA VAL A 215 -16.24 -4.04 -5.41
C VAL A 215 -14.80 -3.75 -5.01
N ALA A 216 -13.88 -4.66 -5.29
CA ALA A 216 -12.45 -4.44 -5.12
C ALA A 216 -11.72 -4.60 -6.45
N PHE A 217 -10.75 -3.70 -6.71
CA PHE A 217 -9.88 -3.70 -7.88
C PHE A 217 -8.43 -3.96 -7.45
N GLY A 218 -7.74 -4.87 -8.14
CA GLY A 218 -6.35 -5.20 -7.84
C GLY A 218 -5.65 -5.92 -8.99
N ASP A 219 -4.32 -5.96 -8.95
CA ASP A 219 -3.47 -6.65 -9.94
C ASP A 219 -2.37 -7.49 -9.31
N GLY A 220 -1.98 -7.21 -8.06
CA GLY A 220 -0.85 -7.84 -7.37
C GLY A 220 -1.25 -9.02 -6.46
N GLU A 221 -0.27 -9.86 -6.10
CA GLU A 221 -0.49 -10.94 -5.14
C GLU A 221 -0.91 -10.44 -3.75
N ASN A 222 -0.49 -9.22 -3.37
CA ASN A 222 -0.90 -8.57 -2.13
C ASN A 222 -2.37 -8.11 -2.14
N ASP A 223 -3.02 -8.10 -3.33
CA ASP A 223 -4.43 -7.77 -3.48
C ASP A 223 -5.35 -8.98 -3.32
N ILE A 224 -4.84 -10.20 -3.48
CA ILE A 224 -5.65 -11.42 -3.44
C ILE A 224 -6.54 -11.45 -2.20
N SER A 225 -5.99 -11.13 -1.04
CA SER A 225 -6.77 -11.12 0.20
C SER A 225 -7.89 -10.07 0.21
N MET A 226 -7.65 -8.90 -0.39
CA MET A 226 -8.65 -7.84 -0.57
C MET A 226 -9.73 -8.24 -1.56
N LEU A 227 -9.34 -8.80 -2.71
CA LEU A 227 -10.24 -9.30 -3.75
C LEU A 227 -11.20 -10.35 -3.18
N GLN A 228 -10.69 -11.30 -2.40
CA GLN A 228 -11.49 -12.33 -1.75
C GLN A 228 -12.44 -11.80 -0.66
N SER A 229 -12.10 -10.68 -0.02
CA SER A 229 -12.92 -10.08 1.05
C SER A 229 -14.04 -9.17 0.52
N ALA A 230 -13.98 -8.75 -0.73
CA ALA A 230 -15.05 -7.96 -1.35
C ALA A 230 -16.17 -8.84 -1.92
N GLY A 231 -17.30 -8.22 -2.24
CA GLY A 231 -18.44 -8.90 -2.88
C GLY A 231 -18.17 -9.24 -4.32
N TYR A 232 -17.50 -8.34 -5.05
CA TYR A 232 -17.07 -8.53 -6.43
C TYR A 232 -15.58 -8.22 -6.56
N SER A 233 -14.84 -9.18 -7.10
CA SER A 233 -13.41 -9.08 -7.36
C SER A 233 -13.16 -8.73 -8.82
N ILE A 234 -12.57 -7.55 -9.06
CA ILE A 234 -12.20 -7.08 -10.39
C ILE A 234 -10.68 -7.13 -10.50
N VAL A 235 -10.17 -8.02 -11.34
CA VAL A 235 -8.73 -8.15 -11.57
C VAL A 235 -8.33 -7.44 -12.85
N MET A 236 -7.24 -6.71 -12.79
CA MET A 236 -6.73 -5.93 -13.92
C MET A 236 -6.18 -6.85 -15.02
N GLY A 237 -6.30 -6.42 -16.28
CA GLY A 237 -5.81 -7.18 -17.44
C GLY A 237 -4.29 -7.42 -17.44
N ASN A 238 -3.51 -6.52 -16.82
CA ASN A 238 -2.06 -6.64 -16.62
C ASN A 238 -1.64 -7.57 -15.48
N ALA A 239 -2.58 -8.06 -14.66
CA ALA A 239 -2.28 -8.99 -13.57
C ALA A 239 -1.73 -10.33 -14.08
N SER A 240 -0.97 -11.02 -13.23
CA SER A 240 -0.51 -12.38 -13.52
C SER A 240 -1.67 -13.39 -13.55
N ASP A 241 -1.50 -14.51 -14.24
CA ASP A 241 -2.52 -15.56 -14.31
C ASP A 241 -2.91 -16.07 -12.92
N LYS A 242 -1.94 -16.14 -11.98
CA LYS A 242 -2.21 -16.51 -10.59
C LYS A 242 -3.20 -15.56 -9.90
N VAL A 243 -3.12 -14.26 -10.15
CA VAL A 243 -4.05 -13.28 -9.55
C VAL A 243 -5.40 -13.34 -10.28
N LYS A 244 -5.41 -13.57 -11.60
CA LYS A 244 -6.63 -13.69 -12.41
C LYS A 244 -7.52 -14.85 -11.99
N GLU A 245 -7.00 -15.89 -11.33
CA GLU A 245 -7.79 -16.98 -10.77
C GLU A 245 -8.79 -16.53 -9.68
N TYR A 246 -8.57 -15.34 -9.09
CA TYR A 246 -9.43 -14.76 -8.05
C TYR A 246 -10.47 -13.76 -8.59
N ALA A 247 -10.58 -13.61 -9.90
CA ALA A 247 -11.46 -12.63 -10.53
C ALA A 247 -12.89 -13.14 -10.71
N ASP A 248 -13.88 -12.36 -10.28
CA ASP A 248 -15.25 -12.48 -10.81
C ASP A 248 -15.32 -11.84 -12.20
N PHE A 249 -14.52 -10.80 -12.45
CA PHE A 249 -14.39 -10.15 -13.75
C PHE A 249 -12.95 -9.68 -13.99
N ILE A 250 -12.40 -10.00 -15.17
CA ILE A 250 -11.11 -9.46 -15.63
C ILE A 250 -11.38 -8.24 -16.49
N THR A 251 -10.92 -7.09 -16.04
CA THR A 251 -11.06 -5.82 -16.76
C THR A 251 -9.88 -5.56 -17.70
N LYS A 252 -9.85 -4.37 -18.31
CA LYS A 252 -8.71 -3.87 -19.09
C LYS A 252 -7.47 -3.69 -18.20
N SER A 253 -6.32 -3.47 -18.82
CA SER A 253 -5.10 -3.13 -18.09
C SER A 253 -5.19 -1.74 -17.42
N ASN A 254 -4.27 -1.47 -16.51
CA ASN A 254 -4.10 -0.16 -15.89
C ASN A 254 -3.79 0.95 -16.92
N ASN A 255 -3.05 0.62 -17.99
CA ASN A 255 -2.76 1.55 -19.09
C ASN A 255 -3.97 1.81 -20.00
N GLU A 256 -5.02 1.00 -19.89
CA GLU A 256 -6.27 1.13 -20.65
C GLU A 256 -7.45 1.54 -19.76
N ASP A 257 -7.17 2.14 -18.59
CA ASP A 257 -8.16 2.66 -17.64
C ASP A 257 -9.16 1.60 -17.13
N GLY A 258 -8.68 0.37 -16.86
CA GLY A 258 -9.54 -0.75 -16.50
C GLY A 258 -10.44 -0.52 -15.30
N VAL A 259 -10.00 0.26 -14.30
CA VAL A 259 -10.83 0.66 -13.14
C VAL A 259 -11.97 1.58 -13.58
N ALA A 260 -11.66 2.64 -14.32
CA ALA A 260 -12.65 3.59 -14.80
C ALA A 260 -13.68 2.93 -15.73
N TYR A 261 -13.22 2.02 -16.60
CA TYR A 261 -14.11 1.23 -17.47
C TYR A 261 -15.18 0.46 -16.69
N VAL A 262 -14.80 -0.19 -15.58
CA VAL A 262 -15.76 -0.93 -14.74
C VAL A 262 -16.65 0.02 -13.95
N ILE A 263 -16.12 1.10 -13.40
CA ILE A 263 -16.91 2.10 -12.68
C ILE A 263 -17.97 2.70 -13.61
N GLU A 264 -17.64 3.03 -14.85
CA GLU A 264 -18.60 3.54 -15.84
C GLU A 264 -19.72 2.52 -16.12
N LYS A 265 -19.40 1.21 -16.24
CA LYS A 265 -20.42 0.17 -16.35
C LYS A 265 -21.36 0.13 -15.14
N ILE A 266 -20.81 0.25 -13.92
CA ILE A 266 -21.59 0.27 -12.69
C ILE A 266 -22.54 1.47 -12.66
N ILE A 267 -22.05 2.67 -13.01
CA ILE A 267 -22.86 3.91 -13.09
C ILE A 267 -24.01 3.74 -14.09
N ASN A 268 -23.75 3.12 -15.22
CA ASN A 268 -24.73 2.88 -16.29
C ASN A 268 -25.61 1.65 -16.07
N ASN A 269 -25.54 0.99 -14.91
CA ASN A 269 -26.25 -0.25 -14.60
C ASN A 269 -26.05 -1.36 -15.65
N GLN A 270 -24.87 -1.45 -16.22
CA GLN A 270 -24.49 -2.50 -17.17
C GLN A 270 -23.96 -3.72 -16.42
N ASP A 271 -24.24 -4.92 -16.98
CA ASP A 271 -23.70 -6.15 -16.42
C ASP A 271 -22.18 -6.19 -16.48
N LEU A 272 -21.58 -6.72 -15.39
CA LEU A 272 -20.15 -7.04 -15.31
C LEU A 272 -19.83 -8.46 -15.78
N LYS A 273 -20.76 -9.06 -16.57
CA LYS A 273 -20.58 -10.41 -17.13
C LYS A 273 -19.97 -10.36 -18.50
#